data_613da5ea61f2fc3424eff849157619e0
#
_entry.id   613da5ea61f2fc3424eff849157619e0
#
_cell.length_a   1.000
_cell.length_b   1.000
_cell.length_c   1.000
_cell.angle_alpha   90.00
_cell.angle_beta   90.00
_cell.angle_gamma   90.00
#
_symmetry.space_group_name_H-M   'P 1'
#
loop_
_entity.id
_entity.type
_entity.pdbx_description
1 polymer ?
#
loop_
_entity_poly.entity_id
_entity_poly.type
_entity_poly.pdbx_seq_one_letter_code
_entity_poly.pdbx_strand_id
1 'polypeptide(L)'
;MLGLCATALSACVNQSTWTPAVDTYGSSRAQFVTRDQAECRQLAMQVSGSTTGQATQGALAGGLLGAAAGAGIGAAAGSAGRGALAGGAVGGLGGGAVRGMQSNAAFQRAFNQCMRNRGHPVLS
;
A
#
# COMPACT_ATOMS: atom_id res chain seq x y z
N MET A 1 -17.40 -13.47 17.81
CA MET A 1 -16.15 -13.58 17.03
C MET A 1 -16.08 -12.68 15.79
N LEU A 2 -17.11 -11.90 15.47
CA LEU A 2 -17.07 -10.92 14.34
C LEU A 2 -16.33 -9.60 14.65
N GLY A 3 -16.11 -9.28 15.92
CA GLY A 3 -15.52 -7.99 16.32
C GLY A 3 -13.99 -7.86 16.14
N LEU A 4 -13.27 -9.00 16.04
CA LEU A 4 -11.81 -8.99 15.94
C LEU A 4 -11.29 -8.71 14.51
N CYS A 5 -12.11 -8.94 13.49
CA CYS A 5 -11.72 -8.68 12.09
C CYS A 5 -11.80 -7.19 11.70
N ALA A 6 -12.63 -6.39 12.39
CA ALA A 6 -12.83 -4.99 12.06
C ALA A 6 -11.64 -4.09 12.48
N THR A 7 -10.88 -4.48 13.50
CA THR A 7 -9.74 -3.71 13.99
C THR A 7 -8.45 -3.91 13.19
N ALA A 8 -8.33 -5.00 12.45
CA ALA A 8 -7.17 -5.27 11.62
C ALA A 8 -7.11 -4.42 10.32
N LEU A 9 -8.25 -3.89 9.88
CA LEU A 9 -8.30 -3.05 8.67
C LEU A 9 -7.81 -1.61 8.90
N SER A 10 -7.67 -1.18 10.15
CA SER A 10 -7.23 0.19 10.48
C SER A 10 -5.71 0.38 10.39
N ALA A 11 -4.94 -0.70 10.23
CA ALA A 11 -3.47 -0.64 10.18
C ALA A 11 -2.91 -0.34 8.78
N CYS A 12 -3.75 -0.18 7.75
CA CYS A 12 -3.29 0.31 6.46
C CYS A 12 -2.97 1.79 6.59
N VAL A 13 -1.69 2.13 6.73
CA VAL A 13 -1.20 3.51 6.62
C VAL A 13 -1.60 4.03 5.24
N ASN A 14 -2.62 4.86 5.24
CA ASN A 14 -3.15 5.45 4.02
C ASN A 14 -2.17 6.54 3.55
N GLN A 15 -1.83 6.55 2.27
CA GLN A 15 -0.99 7.58 1.64
C GLN A 15 -1.51 9.00 1.91
N SER A 16 -2.83 9.15 2.11
CA SER A 16 -3.46 10.45 2.40
C SER A 16 -3.13 10.99 3.79
N THR A 17 -2.82 10.14 4.76
CA THR A 17 -2.51 10.53 6.15
C THR A 17 -1.03 10.62 6.44
N TRP A 18 -0.18 10.16 5.51
CA TRP A 18 1.26 10.24 5.68
C TRP A 18 1.73 11.71 5.52
N THR A 19 2.28 12.27 6.58
CA THR A 19 2.86 13.61 6.59
C THR A 19 4.37 13.50 6.74
N PRO A 20 5.14 13.88 5.71
CA PRO A 20 6.59 13.89 5.80
C PRO A 20 7.07 15.05 6.68
N ALA A 21 8.12 14.81 7.44
CA ALA A 21 8.84 15.87 8.12
C ALA A 21 9.69 16.62 7.08
N VAL A 22 9.33 17.85 6.80
CA VAL A 22 10.09 18.75 5.92
C VAL A 22 10.80 19.78 6.80
N ASP A 23 12.10 19.88 6.66
CA ASP A 23 12.85 20.92 7.36
C ASP A 23 12.60 22.26 6.69
N THR A 24 11.96 23.18 7.42
CA THR A 24 11.68 24.54 6.95
C THR A 24 12.63 25.56 7.56
N TYR A 25 13.51 25.12 8.48
CA TYR A 25 14.39 26.03 9.21
C TYR A 25 15.49 26.59 8.30
N GLY A 26 15.52 27.90 8.16
CA GLY A 26 16.51 28.58 7.31
C GLY A 26 16.27 28.49 5.79
N SER A 27 15.17 27.87 5.35
CA SER A 27 14.84 27.77 3.93
C SER A 27 14.16 29.06 3.43
N SER A 28 14.77 29.71 2.43
CA SER A 28 14.16 30.85 1.73
C SER A 28 12.86 30.48 1.00
N ARG A 29 12.57 29.17 0.85
CA ARG A 29 11.38 28.62 0.21
C ARG A 29 10.32 28.11 1.19
N ALA A 30 10.50 28.32 2.50
CA ALA A 30 9.56 27.86 3.52
C ALA A 30 8.11 28.29 3.24
N GLN A 31 7.90 29.46 2.67
CA GLN A 31 6.57 29.95 2.31
C GLN A 31 5.84 29.13 1.21
N PHE A 32 6.58 28.37 0.42
CA PHE A 32 6.01 27.55 -0.67
C PHE A 32 5.83 26.08 -0.30
N VAL A 33 6.28 25.67 0.90
CA VAL A 33 6.28 24.25 1.33
C VAL A 33 4.90 23.61 1.21
N THR A 34 3.84 24.27 1.67
CA THR A 34 2.46 23.73 1.64
C THR A 34 1.96 23.50 0.22
N ARG A 35 2.24 24.42 -0.67
CA ARG A 35 1.88 24.29 -2.09
C ARG A 35 2.69 23.18 -2.75
N ASP A 36 3.99 23.18 -2.54
CA ASP A 36 4.90 22.19 -3.11
C ASP A 36 4.60 20.79 -2.58
N GLN A 37 4.21 20.65 -1.31
CA GLN A 37 3.74 19.38 -0.76
C GLN A 37 2.48 18.87 -1.46
N ALA A 38 1.50 19.75 -1.71
CA ALA A 38 0.26 19.37 -2.38
C ALA A 38 0.54 18.88 -3.82
N GLU A 39 1.35 19.61 -4.58
CA GLU A 39 1.72 19.25 -5.94
C GLU A 39 2.56 17.97 -5.99
N CYS A 40 3.58 17.83 -5.11
CA CYS A 40 4.38 16.62 -5.04
C CYS A 40 3.57 15.39 -4.60
N ARG A 41 2.56 15.57 -3.76
CA ARG A 41 1.62 14.51 -3.38
C ARG A 41 0.81 14.02 -4.58
N GLN A 42 0.28 14.93 -5.39
CA GLN A 42 -0.43 14.58 -6.62
C GLN A 42 0.45 13.78 -7.58
N LEU A 43 1.67 14.25 -7.83
CA LEU A 43 2.63 13.55 -8.70
C LEU A 43 2.99 12.17 -8.14
N ALA A 44 3.23 12.06 -6.84
CA ALA A 44 3.54 10.80 -6.19
C ALA A 44 2.39 9.79 -6.30
N MET A 45 1.13 10.24 -6.16
CA MET A 45 -0.06 9.40 -6.37
C MET A 45 -0.18 8.89 -7.82
N GLN A 46 0.15 9.72 -8.81
CA GLN A 46 0.14 9.30 -10.21
C GLN A 46 1.17 8.19 -10.49
N VAL A 47 2.36 8.29 -9.90
CA VAL A 47 3.44 7.31 -10.10
C VAL A 47 3.18 6.02 -9.33
N SER A 48 2.71 6.10 -8.10
CA SER A 48 2.51 4.93 -7.24
C SER A 48 1.18 4.22 -7.45
N GLY A 49 0.19 4.89 -8.03
CA GLY A 49 -1.20 4.47 -7.98
C GLY A 49 -1.80 4.58 -6.58
N SER A 50 -3.09 4.32 -6.43
CA SER A 50 -3.71 4.28 -5.10
C SER A 50 -3.30 3.00 -4.37
N THR A 51 -2.91 3.11 -3.11
CA THR A 51 -2.59 1.93 -2.26
C THR A 51 -3.75 0.95 -2.20
N THR A 52 -4.98 1.46 -2.10
CA THR A 52 -6.19 0.63 -2.08
C THR A 52 -6.37 -0.14 -3.40
N GLY A 53 -6.21 0.52 -4.55
CA GLY A 53 -6.33 -0.14 -5.85
C GLY A 53 -5.26 -1.20 -6.06
N GLN A 54 -4.02 -0.92 -5.70
CA GLN A 54 -2.91 -1.89 -5.79
C GLN A 54 -3.10 -3.07 -4.82
N ALA A 55 -3.54 -2.81 -3.59
CA ALA A 55 -3.85 -3.85 -2.62
C ALA A 55 -5.00 -4.75 -3.09
N THR A 56 -6.05 -4.17 -3.69
CA THR A 56 -7.17 -4.93 -4.25
C THR A 56 -6.73 -5.83 -5.41
N GLN A 57 -5.93 -5.32 -6.34
CA GLN A 57 -5.38 -6.12 -7.43
C GLN A 57 -4.48 -7.25 -6.91
N GLY A 58 -3.65 -6.97 -5.92
CA GLY A 58 -2.80 -7.97 -5.27
C GLY A 58 -3.63 -9.04 -4.54
N ALA A 59 -4.69 -8.65 -3.87
CA ALA A 59 -5.60 -9.56 -3.18
C ALA A 59 -6.36 -10.47 -4.14
N LEU A 60 -6.84 -9.92 -5.27
CA LEU A 60 -7.53 -10.73 -6.30
C LEU A 60 -6.57 -11.72 -6.95
N ALA A 61 -5.40 -11.28 -7.38
CA ALA A 61 -4.41 -12.17 -8.01
C ALA A 61 -3.92 -13.23 -7.03
N GLY A 62 -3.53 -12.84 -5.82
CA GLY A 62 -3.07 -13.76 -4.78
C GLY A 62 -4.16 -14.70 -4.30
N GLY A 63 -5.40 -14.21 -4.17
CA GLY A 63 -6.56 -15.01 -3.79
C GLY A 63 -6.90 -16.08 -4.82
N LEU A 64 -6.92 -15.75 -6.12
CA LEU A 64 -7.19 -16.71 -7.19
C LEU A 64 -6.09 -17.76 -7.29
N LEU A 65 -4.81 -17.37 -7.27
CA LEU A 65 -3.69 -18.31 -7.31
C LEU A 65 -3.66 -19.19 -6.05
N GLY A 66 -3.88 -18.60 -4.88
CA GLY A 66 -3.95 -19.32 -3.62
C GLY A 66 -5.10 -20.29 -3.55
N ALA A 67 -6.30 -19.92 -4.07
CA ALA A 67 -7.44 -20.80 -4.13
C ALA A 67 -7.19 -21.99 -5.07
N ALA A 68 -6.60 -21.77 -6.24
CA ALA A 68 -6.28 -22.84 -7.19
C ALA A 68 -5.25 -23.83 -6.60
N ALA A 69 -4.19 -23.33 -6.00
CA ALA A 69 -3.16 -24.16 -5.35
C ALA A 69 -3.74 -24.91 -4.14
N GLY A 70 -4.52 -24.22 -3.29
CA GLY A 70 -5.18 -24.82 -2.15
C GLY A 70 -6.21 -25.87 -2.52
N ALA A 71 -6.97 -25.67 -3.62
CA ALA A 71 -7.88 -26.66 -4.16
C ALA A 71 -7.16 -27.95 -4.58
N GLY A 72 -6.01 -27.84 -5.26
CA GLY A 72 -5.20 -28.97 -5.67
C GLY A 72 -4.72 -29.82 -4.48
N ILE A 73 -4.17 -29.15 -3.46
CA ILE A 73 -3.72 -29.82 -2.22
C ILE A 73 -4.92 -30.39 -1.46
N GLY A 74 -6.01 -29.63 -1.33
CA GLY A 74 -7.21 -30.06 -0.65
C GLY A 74 -7.92 -31.23 -1.35
N ALA A 75 -7.85 -31.33 -2.68
CA ALA A 75 -8.37 -32.43 -3.44
C ALA A 75 -7.65 -33.76 -3.11
N ALA A 76 -6.32 -33.72 -2.99
CA ALA A 76 -5.52 -34.85 -2.56
C ALA A 76 -5.90 -35.35 -1.14
N ALA A 77 -6.37 -34.43 -0.28
CA ALA A 77 -6.87 -34.72 1.07
C ALA A 77 -8.40 -34.95 1.14
N GLY A 78 -9.08 -35.07 0.00
CA GLY A 78 -10.53 -35.33 -0.07
C GLY A 78 -11.43 -34.11 0.23
N SER A 79 -10.88 -32.89 0.24
CA SER A 79 -11.63 -31.66 0.58
C SER A 79 -11.17 -30.42 -0.18
N ALA A 80 -11.27 -30.48 -1.54
CA ALA A 80 -10.85 -29.41 -2.45
C ALA A 80 -11.43 -28.02 -2.10
N GLY A 81 -12.71 -27.96 -1.71
CA GLY A 81 -13.37 -26.73 -1.33
C GLY A 81 -12.75 -26.05 -0.10
N ARG A 82 -12.41 -26.80 0.94
CA ARG A 82 -11.77 -26.27 2.15
C ARG A 82 -10.35 -25.78 1.87
N GLY A 83 -9.63 -26.54 1.00
CA GLY A 83 -8.30 -26.13 0.54
C GLY A 83 -8.35 -24.84 -0.28
N ALA A 84 -9.32 -24.69 -1.18
CA ALA A 84 -9.52 -23.48 -1.96
C ALA A 84 -9.81 -22.25 -1.09
N LEU A 85 -10.69 -22.40 -0.08
CA LEU A 85 -11.02 -21.31 0.84
C LEU A 85 -9.82 -20.87 1.66
N ALA A 86 -9.07 -21.83 2.23
CA ALA A 86 -7.88 -21.51 3.02
C ALA A 86 -6.79 -20.86 2.15
N GLY A 87 -6.49 -21.45 0.98
CA GLY A 87 -5.49 -20.92 0.06
C GLY A 87 -5.86 -19.54 -0.50
N GLY A 88 -7.13 -19.35 -0.84
CA GLY A 88 -7.66 -18.07 -1.31
C GLY A 88 -7.57 -16.97 -0.27
N ALA A 89 -7.89 -17.26 0.99
CA ALA A 89 -7.79 -16.31 2.08
C ALA A 89 -6.33 -15.89 2.34
N VAL A 90 -5.43 -16.86 2.46
CA VAL A 90 -4.00 -16.59 2.69
C VAL A 90 -3.37 -15.85 1.51
N GLY A 91 -3.65 -16.31 0.29
CA GLY A 91 -3.13 -15.69 -0.94
C GLY A 91 -3.66 -14.28 -1.14
N GLY A 92 -4.94 -14.05 -0.88
CA GLY A 92 -5.57 -12.73 -0.99
C GLY A 92 -5.01 -11.72 -0.01
N LEU A 93 -4.90 -12.09 1.26
CA LEU A 93 -4.32 -11.21 2.28
C LEU A 93 -2.85 -10.91 2.02
N GLY A 94 -2.06 -11.95 1.70
CA GLY A 94 -0.63 -11.79 1.40
C GLY A 94 -0.38 -10.95 0.15
N GLY A 95 -1.08 -11.26 -0.95
CA GLY A 95 -0.96 -10.53 -2.22
C GLY A 95 -1.36 -9.07 -2.10
N GLY A 96 -2.45 -8.78 -1.38
CA GLY A 96 -2.91 -7.42 -1.12
C GLY A 96 -1.93 -6.61 -0.30
N ALA A 97 -1.41 -7.20 0.78
CA ALA A 97 -0.45 -6.54 1.67
C ALA A 97 0.84 -6.17 0.94
N VAL A 98 1.42 -7.12 0.19
CA VAL A 98 2.67 -6.88 -0.55
C VAL A 98 2.52 -5.77 -1.56
N ARG A 99 1.45 -5.78 -2.36
CA ARG A 99 1.18 -4.73 -3.35
C ARG A 99 0.95 -3.38 -2.70
N GLY A 100 0.20 -3.33 -1.60
CA GLY A 100 -0.04 -2.10 -0.84
C GLY A 100 1.25 -1.51 -0.28
N MET A 101 2.14 -2.33 0.27
CA MET A 101 3.45 -1.88 0.76
C MET A 101 4.33 -1.34 -0.36
N GLN A 102 4.39 -2.00 -1.51
CA GLN A 102 5.16 -1.53 -2.67
C GLN A 102 4.66 -0.19 -3.19
N SER A 103 3.34 -0.01 -3.28
CA SER A 103 2.72 1.25 -3.68
C SER A 103 3.06 2.37 -2.70
N ASN A 104 3.01 2.11 -1.40
CA ASN A 104 3.36 3.09 -0.38
C ASN A 104 4.83 3.50 -0.44
N ALA A 105 5.74 2.54 -0.62
CA ALA A 105 7.17 2.82 -0.78
C ALA A 105 7.48 3.60 -2.07
N ALA A 106 6.78 3.33 -3.16
CA ALA A 106 6.90 4.07 -4.41
C ALA A 106 6.41 5.52 -4.23
N PHE A 107 5.28 5.72 -3.55
CA PHE A 107 4.75 7.03 -3.21
C PHE A 107 5.75 7.86 -2.42
N GLN A 108 6.29 7.32 -1.33
CA GLN A 108 7.25 8.03 -0.48
C GLN A 108 8.52 8.44 -1.27
N ARG A 109 9.05 7.53 -2.09
CA ARG A 109 10.21 7.82 -2.94
C ARG A 109 9.94 8.94 -3.94
N ALA A 110 8.82 8.87 -4.65
CA ALA A 110 8.43 9.89 -5.63
C ALA A 110 8.19 11.25 -4.96
N PHE A 111 7.49 11.26 -3.83
CA PHE A 111 7.26 12.46 -3.03
C PHE A 111 8.57 13.10 -2.57
N ASN A 112 9.46 12.32 -1.94
CA ASN A 112 10.73 12.80 -1.42
C ASN A 112 11.63 13.34 -2.54
N GLN A 113 11.63 12.69 -3.70
CA GLN A 113 12.39 13.15 -4.86
C GLN A 113 11.85 14.48 -5.40
N CYS A 114 10.51 14.60 -5.52
CA CYS A 114 9.87 15.84 -5.95
C CYS A 114 10.20 17.01 -5.01
N MET A 115 10.08 16.81 -3.70
CA MET A 115 10.38 17.83 -2.70
C MET A 115 11.86 18.26 -2.73
N ARG A 116 12.77 17.30 -2.85
CA ARG A 116 14.21 17.59 -2.99
C ARG A 116 14.53 18.40 -4.25
N ASN A 117 13.92 18.07 -5.38
CA ASN A 117 14.09 18.80 -6.64
C ASN A 117 13.58 20.24 -6.53
N ARG A 118 12.66 20.53 -5.62
CA ARG A 118 12.15 21.87 -5.32
C ARG A 118 12.97 22.60 -4.25
N GLY A 119 14.02 21.96 -3.72
CA GLY A 119 14.93 22.55 -2.73
C GLY A 119 14.41 22.44 -1.29
N HIS A 120 13.46 21.53 -1.02
CA HIS A 120 13.02 21.24 0.33
C HIS A 120 13.68 19.96 0.84
N PRO A 121 14.55 20.03 1.88
CA PRO A 121 15.11 18.84 2.50
C PRO A 121 14.02 18.08 3.26
N VAL A 122 13.87 16.81 2.89
CA VAL A 122 12.94 15.88 3.56
C VAL A 122 13.75 15.00 4.49
N LEU A 123 13.38 15.03 5.77
CA LEU A 123 13.93 14.14 6.79
C LEU A 123 13.24 12.76 6.65
N SER A 124 13.99 11.74 6.26
CA SER A 124 13.53 10.35 6.12
C SER A 124 14.09 9.48 7.21
#